data_acb85393b029ec76e5cea2610fca5649
#
_entry.id   acb85393b029ec76e5cea2610fca5649
#
_cell.length_a   1.000
_cell.length_b   1.000
_cell.length_c   1.000
_cell.angle_alpha   90.00
_cell.angle_beta   90.00
_cell.angle_gamma   90.00
#
_symmetry.space_group_name_H-M   'P 1'
#
loop_
_entity.id
_entity.type
_entity.pdbx_description
1 polymer ?
#
loop_
_entity_poly.entity_id
_entity_poly.type
_entity_poly.pdbx_seq_one_letter_code
_entity_poly.pdbx_strand_id
1 'polypeptide(L)'
;MDSLKNVLYWLIANSLGGFNRGRILEELFQKPQNANELSKNLEIEYKTIRYHLKVLEENGILTSVGGGYGKTYFPTETLETNKQYFVEIWDKIGRKSNKE
;
A
#
# COMPACT_ATOMS: atom_id res chain seq x y z
N MET A 1 13.59 18.23 -4.39
CA MET A 1 12.73 17.27 -5.04
C MET A 1 12.39 16.14 -4.10
N ASP A 2 11.16 15.77 -4.07
CA ASP A 2 10.71 14.77 -3.10
C ASP A 2 10.51 13.43 -3.80
N SER A 3 11.50 12.54 -3.67
CA SER A 3 11.42 11.29 -4.37
C SER A 3 10.36 10.36 -3.79
N LEU A 4 10.06 10.46 -2.50
CA LEU A 4 8.98 9.66 -1.93
C LEU A 4 7.64 10.00 -2.56
N LYS A 5 7.37 11.30 -2.69
CA LYS A 5 6.11 11.73 -3.26
C LYS A 5 5.99 11.24 -4.71
N ASN A 6 7.07 11.33 -5.45
CA ASN A 6 7.07 10.88 -6.84
C ASN A 6 6.86 9.38 -6.95
N VAL A 7 7.51 8.61 -6.09
CA VAL A 7 7.36 7.16 -6.10
C VAL A 7 5.92 6.78 -5.75
N LEU A 8 5.36 7.41 -4.73
CA LEU A 8 3.98 7.14 -4.35
C LEU A 8 3.02 7.48 -5.48
N TYR A 9 3.24 8.63 -6.11
CA TYR A 9 2.36 9.03 -7.19
C TYR A 9 2.38 8.00 -8.31
N TRP A 10 3.58 7.55 -8.67
CA TRP A 10 3.70 6.55 -9.72
C TRP A 10 3.04 5.24 -9.33
N LEU A 11 3.29 4.77 -8.11
CA LEU A 11 2.76 3.48 -7.67
C LEU A 11 1.24 3.47 -7.55
N ILE A 12 0.65 4.56 -7.14
CA ILE A 12 -0.77 4.62 -6.83
C ILE A 12 -1.59 5.23 -7.98
N ALA A 13 -1.11 6.31 -8.55
CA ALA A 13 -1.91 7.05 -9.50
C ALA A 13 -1.61 6.74 -10.94
N ASN A 14 -0.42 6.26 -11.22
CA ASN A 14 0.06 6.26 -12.59
C ASN A 14 0.55 4.90 -13.06
N SER A 15 0.04 3.82 -12.48
CA SER A 15 0.42 2.48 -12.93
C SER A 15 -0.74 1.52 -12.70
N LEU A 16 -0.72 0.43 -13.45
CA LEU A 16 -1.69 -0.63 -13.23
C LEU A 16 -1.52 -1.16 -11.81
N GLY A 17 -2.61 -1.50 -11.20
CA GLY A 17 -2.57 -2.00 -9.83
C GLY A 17 -2.52 -0.92 -8.79
N GLY A 18 -2.50 0.35 -9.20
CA GLY A 18 -2.41 1.45 -8.25
C GLY A 18 -3.58 1.50 -7.30
N PHE A 19 -4.77 1.22 -7.78
CA PHE A 19 -5.95 1.25 -6.92
C PHE A 19 -5.83 0.19 -5.82
N ASN A 20 -5.43 -1.02 -6.17
CA ASN A 20 -5.26 -2.07 -5.17
C ASN A 20 -4.13 -1.75 -4.21
N ARG A 21 -3.04 -1.16 -4.69
CA ARG A 21 -1.96 -0.76 -3.79
C ARG A 21 -2.43 0.31 -2.82
N GLY A 22 -3.25 1.25 -3.28
CA GLY A 22 -3.82 2.25 -2.39
C GLY A 22 -4.69 1.61 -1.32
N ARG A 23 -5.49 0.61 -1.68
CA ARG A 23 -6.33 -0.09 -0.71
C ARG A 23 -5.48 -0.80 0.33
N ILE A 24 -4.39 -1.41 -0.11
CA ILE A 24 -3.48 -2.09 0.82
C ILE A 24 -2.88 -1.09 1.80
N LEU A 25 -2.42 0.06 1.31
CA LEU A 25 -1.84 1.07 2.19
C LEU A 25 -2.86 1.60 3.18
N GLU A 26 -4.07 1.83 2.72
CA GLU A 26 -5.12 2.32 3.59
C GLU A 26 -5.36 1.35 4.75
N GLU A 27 -5.38 0.04 4.45
CA GLU A 27 -5.54 -0.97 5.48
C GLU A 27 -4.37 -0.97 6.45
N LEU A 28 -3.16 -0.91 5.92
CA LEU A 28 -1.97 -1.02 6.75
C LEU A 28 -1.73 0.21 7.61
N PHE A 29 -2.25 1.37 7.20
CA PHE A 29 -2.22 2.53 8.08
C PHE A 29 -3.08 2.33 9.32
N GLN A 30 -4.06 1.47 9.25
CA GLN A 30 -4.91 1.21 10.40
C GLN A 30 -4.24 0.24 11.38
N LYS A 31 -3.63 -0.80 10.87
CA LYS A 31 -2.88 -1.73 11.71
C LYS A 31 -2.03 -2.65 10.84
N PRO A 32 -0.93 -3.15 11.40
CA PRO A 32 -0.10 -4.11 10.67
C PRO A 32 -0.88 -5.39 10.38
N GLN A 33 -0.60 -6.00 9.25
CA GLN A 33 -1.31 -7.21 8.84
C GLN A 33 -0.40 -8.07 7.98
N ASN A 34 -0.70 -9.36 7.94
CA ASN A 34 0.03 -10.25 7.04
C ASN A 34 -0.73 -10.36 5.72
N ALA A 35 -0.12 -11.03 4.74
CA ALA A 35 -0.71 -11.11 3.41
C ALA A 35 -2.05 -11.82 3.40
N ASN A 36 -2.19 -12.82 4.23
CA ASN A 36 -3.44 -13.57 4.28
C ASN A 36 -4.58 -12.71 4.82
N GLU A 37 -4.29 -11.94 5.86
CA GLU A 37 -5.28 -11.03 6.43
C GLU A 37 -5.69 -9.97 5.42
N LEU A 38 -4.72 -9.41 4.71
CA LEU A 38 -5.03 -8.42 3.70
C LEU A 38 -5.88 -9.00 2.58
N SER A 39 -5.54 -10.21 2.16
CA SER A 39 -6.32 -10.87 1.11
C SER A 39 -7.77 -11.03 1.52
N LYS A 40 -8.01 -11.45 2.74
CA LYS A 40 -9.37 -11.63 3.23
C LYS A 40 -10.09 -10.31 3.42
N ASN A 41 -9.43 -9.36 4.04
CA ASN A 41 -10.07 -8.08 4.35
C ASN A 41 -10.40 -7.29 3.11
N LEU A 42 -9.56 -7.37 2.09
CA LEU A 42 -9.74 -6.58 0.89
C LEU A 42 -10.42 -7.38 -0.23
N GLU A 43 -10.57 -8.68 -0.04
CA GLU A 43 -11.14 -9.57 -1.06
C GLU A 43 -10.35 -9.48 -2.34
N ILE A 44 -9.03 -9.53 -2.20
CA ILE A 44 -8.10 -9.56 -3.32
C ILE A 44 -7.35 -10.87 -3.25
N GLU A 45 -7.14 -11.49 -4.39
CA GLU A 45 -6.47 -12.77 -4.46
C GLU A 45 -5.10 -12.71 -3.78
N TYR A 46 -4.77 -13.78 -3.05
CA TYR A 46 -3.55 -13.83 -2.25
C TYR A 46 -2.29 -13.57 -3.08
N LYS A 47 -2.21 -14.16 -4.26
CA LYS A 47 -1.05 -13.95 -5.11
C LYS A 47 -0.91 -12.50 -5.53
N THR A 48 -2.03 -11.86 -5.81
CA THR A 48 -2.03 -10.45 -6.18
C THR A 48 -1.58 -9.59 -5.01
N ILE A 49 -2.06 -9.89 -3.80
CA ILE A 49 -1.60 -9.20 -2.60
C ILE A 49 -0.09 -9.34 -2.46
N ARG A 50 0.41 -10.59 -2.59
CA ARG A 50 1.84 -10.84 -2.43
C ARG A 50 2.67 -10.04 -3.43
N TYR A 51 2.18 -9.95 -4.66
CA TYR A 51 2.88 -9.17 -5.67
C TYR A 51 2.95 -7.69 -5.29
N HIS A 52 1.83 -7.13 -4.86
CA HIS A 52 1.82 -5.72 -4.49
C HIS A 52 2.66 -5.43 -3.26
N LEU A 53 2.62 -6.33 -2.28
CA LEU A 53 3.45 -6.15 -1.09
C LEU A 53 4.93 -6.14 -1.45
N LYS A 54 5.32 -7.02 -2.37
CA LYS A 54 6.71 -7.06 -2.81
C LYS A 54 7.11 -5.75 -3.48
N VAL A 55 6.28 -5.25 -4.38
CA VAL A 55 6.55 -3.99 -5.05
C VAL A 55 6.68 -2.85 -4.06
N LEU A 56 5.75 -2.79 -3.10
CA LEU A 56 5.77 -1.71 -2.12
C LEU A 56 6.98 -1.81 -1.20
N GLU A 57 7.35 -3.02 -0.83
CA GLU A 57 8.51 -3.21 0.04
C GLU A 57 9.80 -2.85 -0.70
N GLU A 58 9.90 -3.25 -1.96
CA GLU A 58 11.09 -2.94 -2.77
C GLU A 58 11.27 -1.44 -2.99
N ASN A 59 10.19 -0.70 -2.93
CA ASN A 59 10.24 0.74 -3.12
C ASN A 59 10.29 1.53 -1.83
N GLY A 60 10.50 0.85 -0.71
CA GLY A 60 10.69 1.55 0.57
C GLY A 60 9.41 2.10 1.16
N ILE A 61 8.26 1.66 0.67
CA ILE A 61 6.97 2.12 1.16
C ILE A 61 6.52 1.29 2.35
N LEU A 62 6.76 0.00 2.30
CA LEU A 62 6.42 -0.92 3.37
C LEU A 62 7.66 -1.61 3.89
N THR A 63 7.56 -2.09 5.12
CA THR A 63 8.56 -2.98 5.69
C THR A 63 7.82 -4.13 6.39
N SER A 64 8.57 -5.09 6.90
CA SER A 64 7.92 -6.26 7.48
C SER A 64 8.79 -6.87 8.56
N VAL A 65 8.14 -7.65 9.42
CA VAL A 65 8.83 -8.44 10.45
C VAL A 65 8.30 -9.85 10.40
N GLY A 66 9.11 -10.80 10.85
CA GLY A 66 8.74 -12.20 10.85
C GLY A 66 9.04 -12.83 9.52
N GLY A 67 8.57 -14.05 9.34
CA GLY A 67 8.83 -14.78 8.10
C GLY A 67 7.70 -15.72 7.78
N GLY A 68 7.77 -16.28 6.57
CA GLY A 68 6.76 -17.21 6.12
C GLY A 68 5.37 -16.61 6.12
N TYR A 69 4.42 -17.39 6.53
CA TYR A 69 3.03 -16.92 6.53
C TYR A 69 2.76 -15.91 7.64
N GLY A 70 3.64 -15.83 8.63
CA GLY A 70 3.46 -14.86 9.70
C GLY A 70 4.12 -13.53 9.44
N LYS A 71 4.67 -13.33 8.25
CA LYS A 71 5.32 -12.08 7.90
C LYS A 71 4.30 -10.94 7.93
N THR A 72 4.55 -9.97 8.79
CA THR A 72 3.61 -8.88 9.05
C THR A 72 4.15 -7.59 8.44
N TYR A 73 3.31 -6.91 7.69
CA TYR A 73 3.70 -5.71 6.95
C TYR A 73 3.16 -4.46 7.60
N PHE A 74 3.90 -3.37 7.47
CA PHE A 74 3.46 -2.07 7.98
C PHE A 74 4.22 -0.97 7.26
N PRO A 75 3.72 0.27 7.33
CA PRO A 75 4.39 1.39 6.63
C PRO A 75 5.78 1.64 7.20
N THR A 76 6.70 2.02 6.32
CA THR A 76 8.01 2.45 6.80
C THR A 76 7.87 3.76 7.55
N GLU A 77 8.89 4.07 8.35
CA GLU A 77 8.89 5.33 9.07
C GLU A 77 8.80 6.51 8.11
N THR A 78 9.48 6.40 6.97
CA THR A 78 9.44 7.46 5.96
C THR A 78 8.02 7.69 5.47
N LEU A 79 7.28 6.61 5.22
CA LEU A 79 5.90 6.77 4.79
C LEU A 79 5.04 7.34 5.89
N GLU A 80 5.20 6.85 7.12
CA GLU A 80 4.41 7.36 8.24
C GLU A 80 4.59 8.85 8.42
N THR A 81 5.84 9.31 8.35
CA THR A 81 6.14 10.72 8.52
C THR A 81 5.50 11.56 7.42
N ASN A 82 5.34 10.99 6.24
CA ASN A 82 4.81 11.71 5.09
C ASN A 82 3.46 11.16 4.64
N LYS A 83 2.67 10.68 5.58
CA LYS A 83 1.39 10.07 5.27
C LYS A 83 0.49 10.97 4.45
N GLN A 84 0.59 12.28 4.62
CA GLN A 84 -0.26 13.18 3.88
C GLN A 84 -0.05 13.10 2.38
N TYR A 85 1.14 12.71 1.92
CA TYR A 85 1.34 12.51 0.49
C TYR A 85 0.40 11.43 -0.04
N PHE A 86 0.31 10.33 0.72
CA PHE A 86 -0.59 9.26 0.33
C PHE A 86 -2.04 9.73 0.36
N VAL A 87 -2.42 10.44 1.42
CA VAL A 87 -3.80 10.89 1.56
C VAL A 87 -4.20 11.78 0.39
N GLU A 88 -3.32 12.69 -0.02
CA GLU A 88 -3.61 13.58 -1.14
C GLU A 88 -3.82 12.81 -2.43
N ILE A 89 -2.92 11.87 -2.70
CA ILE A 89 -3.01 11.09 -3.92
C ILE A 89 -4.27 10.21 -3.90
N TRP A 90 -4.50 9.56 -2.77
CA TRP A 90 -5.61 8.63 -2.62
C TRP A 90 -6.96 9.34 -2.73
N ASP A 91 -7.02 10.56 -2.20
CA ASP A 91 -8.24 11.37 -2.32
C ASP A 91 -8.58 11.60 -3.78
N LYS A 92 -7.59 11.89 -4.58
CA LYS A 92 -7.86 12.26 -5.98
C LYS A 92 -8.28 11.08 -6.83
N ILE A 93 -7.77 9.90 -6.53
CA ILE A 93 -8.08 8.76 -7.40
C ILE A 93 -8.85 7.67 -6.69
N GLY A 94 -8.48 7.33 -5.48
CA GLY A 94 -9.14 6.24 -4.78
C GLY A 94 -10.57 6.54 -4.44
N ARG A 95 -10.76 7.67 -3.83
CA ARG A 95 -12.09 8.05 -3.42
C ARG A 95 -12.99 8.32 -4.58
N LYS A 96 -12.45 8.95 -5.61
CA LYS A 96 -13.24 9.20 -6.78
C LYS A 96 -13.71 7.93 -7.41
N SER A 97 -12.87 6.95 -7.49
CA SER A 97 -13.24 5.68 -8.06
C SER A 97 -14.33 4.99 -7.28
N ASN A 98 -14.35 5.22 -5.99
CA ASN A 98 -15.34 4.58 -5.15
C ASN A 98 -16.66 5.29 -5.08
N LYS A 99 -16.69 6.52 -5.52
CA LYS A 99 -17.88 7.28 -5.40
C LYS A 99 -18.94 6.90 -6.35
N GLU A 100 -18.64 6.28 -7.32
CA GLU A 100 -19.64 5.97 -8.28
C GLU A 100 -20.56 4.92 -7.95
#